data_17db3d86c33b3b8b6010b1597df0b3a8
#
_entry.id   17db3d86c33b3b8b6010b1597df0b3a8
#
_cell.length_a   1.000
_cell.length_b   1.000
_cell.length_c   1.000
_cell.angle_alpha   90.00
_cell.angle_beta   90.00
_cell.angle_gamma   90.00
#
_symmetry.space_group_name_H-M   'P 1'
#
loop_
_entity.id
_entity.type
_entity.pdbx_description
1 polymer ?
#
loop_
_entity_poly.entity_id
_entity_poly.type
_entity_poly.pdbx_seq_one_letter_code
_entity_poly.pdbx_strand_id
1 'polypeptide(L)'
;MIRGSKKVIEDVGLTIRKGEFVGLVGPNGSGKSTLLLAILGFLNAASGKIEIYGEPSTSNRHLGKIGWVSQAAASLPPNIRITVEELVRLGTLTRKNMFLRKGRNQDRIAKAIEMVGLEEVLHTDVARLSGGQRQRAVIGRVLASEADFILLDEPLVGIDRASRNSLLKLLDELCHSQGKTILMISHDMAAIRQTAHRMIYLEETVKFDGPSEEFPDLEGLANLRGIEHVHSDHGHEHEKEEE
;
A
#
# COMPACT_ATOMS: atom_id res chain seq x y z
N MET A 1 13.65 0.09 14.96
CA MET A 1 12.82 1.30 15.23
C MET A 1 12.11 1.14 16.57
N ILE A 2 11.99 2.22 17.32
CA ILE A 2 11.42 2.21 18.67
C ILE A 2 10.20 3.15 18.68
N ARG A 3 9.05 2.67 19.18
CA ARG A 3 7.86 3.48 19.39
C ARG A 3 7.51 3.44 20.89
N GLY A 4 7.72 4.58 21.58
CA GLY A 4 7.72 4.59 23.05
C GLY A 4 8.92 3.81 23.59
N SER A 5 8.71 2.92 24.55
CA SER A 5 9.75 2.03 25.13
C SER A 5 9.88 0.69 24.41
N LYS A 6 9.02 0.38 23.41
CA LYS A 6 9.01 -0.92 22.71
C LYS A 6 9.72 -0.84 21.37
N LYS A 7 10.66 -1.77 21.14
CA LYS A 7 11.27 -2.03 19.85
C LYS A 7 10.22 -2.67 18.95
N VAL A 8 9.91 -2.05 17.81
CA VAL A 8 8.82 -2.49 16.93
C VAL A 8 9.34 -3.27 15.73
N ILE A 9 10.44 -2.81 15.15
CA ILE A 9 11.13 -3.49 14.05
C ILE A 9 12.63 -3.32 14.21
N GLU A 10 13.36 -4.37 13.84
CA GLU A 10 14.82 -4.40 13.88
C GLU A 10 15.40 -5.17 12.71
N ASP A 11 16.62 -4.84 12.37
CA ASP A 11 17.42 -5.52 11.35
C ASP A 11 16.66 -5.72 10.02
N VAL A 12 15.96 -4.65 9.57
CA VAL A 12 15.24 -4.65 8.31
C VAL A 12 16.14 -4.09 7.22
N GLY A 13 16.59 -4.98 6.33
CA GLY A 13 17.32 -4.62 5.11
C GLY A 13 16.46 -4.96 3.90
N LEU A 14 16.04 -3.94 3.14
CA LEU A 14 15.28 -4.13 1.90
C LEU A 14 15.63 -3.05 0.88
N THR A 15 15.49 -3.39 -0.38
CA THR A 15 15.65 -2.45 -1.50
C THR A 15 14.48 -2.62 -2.46
N ILE A 16 13.80 -1.54 -2.81
CA ILE A 16 12.72 -1.52 -3.81
C ILE A 16 13.28 -0.89 -5.07
N ARG A 17 13.15 -1.58 -6.20
CA ARG A 17 13.62 -1.10 -7.49
C ARG A 17 12.58 -0.22 -8.15
N LYS A 18 13.04 0.70 -9.01
CA LYS A 18 12.12 1.53 -9.81
C LYS A 18 11.27 0.64 -10.72
N GLY A 19 9.96 0.91 -10.77
CA GLY A 19 9.02 0.13 -11.58
C GLY A 19 8.63 -1.21 -10.94
N GLU A 20 8.97 -1.46 -9.68
CA GLU A 20 8.64 -2.68 -8.96
C GLU A 20 7.32 -2.52 -8.18
N PHE A 21 6.44 -3.52 -8.25
CA PHE A 21 5.29 -3.64 -7.38
C PHE A 21 5.61 -4.61 -6.24
N VAL A 22 5.74 -4.07 -5.04
CA VAL A 22 6.10 -4.83 -3.83
C VAL A 22 4.92 -4.88 -2.88
N GLY A 23 4.56 -6.07 -2.45
CA GLY A 23 3.60 -6.31 -1.39
C GLY A 23 4.29 -6.49 -0.04
N LEU A 24 3.95 -5.67 0.95
CA LEU A 24 4.42 -5.79 2.33
C LEU A 24 3.30 -6.38 3.18
N VAL A 25 3.48 -7.62 3.60
CA VAL A 25 2.50 -8.39 4.37
C VAL A 25 3.04 -8.78 5.75
N GLY A 26 2.15 -9.23 6.62
CA GLY A 26 2.50 -9.67 7.97
C GLY A 26 1.36 -9.44 8.95
N PRO A 27 1.42 -9.98 10.17
CA PRO A 27 0.37 -9.86 11.17
C PRO A 27 0.16 -8.41 11.64
N ASN A 28 -0.97 -8.17 12.30
CA ASN A 28 -1.21 -6.87 12.93
C ASN A 28 -0.18 -6.62 14.04
N GLY A 29 0.35 -5.41 14.09
CA GLY A 29 1.41 -5.05 15.03
C GLY A 29 2.83 -5.44 14.62
N SER A 30 3.04 -6.09 13.46
CA SER A 30 4.36 -6.53 12.98
C SER A 30 5.32 -5.38 12.58
N GLY A 31 4.83 -4.13 12.58
CA GLY A 31 5.67 -2.97 12.27
C GLY A 31 5.53 -2.40 10.85
N LYS A 32 4.63 -2.94 10.00
CA LYS A 32 4.42 -2.47 8.61
C LYS A 32 4.18 -0.96 8.51
N SER A 33 3.20 -0.44 9.25
CA SER A 33 2.91 1.00 9.28
C SER A 33 4.04 1.82 9.90
N THR A 34 4.80 1.24 10.85
CA THR A 34 6.00 1.88 11.42
C THR A 34 7.09 2.03 10.36
N LEU A 35 7.33 0.97 9.57
CA LEU A 35 8.27 0.99 8.45
C LEU A 35 7.83 2.02 7.40
N LEU A 36 6.54 2.03 7.04
CA LEU A 36 5.98 2.99 6.08
C LEU A 36 6.18 4.44 6.55
N LEU A 37 5.87 4.74 7.81
CA LEU A 37 6.07 6.09 8.36
C LEU A 37 7.54 6.50 8.39
N ALA A 38 8.45 5.53 8.55
CA ALA A 38 9.89 5.80 8.49
C ALA A 38 10.36 6.04 7.03
N ILE A 39 9.82 5.31 6.06
CA ILE A 39 10.05 5.58 4.63
C ILE A 39 9.55 6.99 4.27
N LEU A 40 8.40 7.39 4.79
CA LEU A 40 7.85 8.74 4.60
C LEU A 40 8.62 9.86 5.35
N GLY A 41 9.61 9.50 6.18
CA GLY A 41 10.39 10.45 6.95
C GLY A 41 9.67 11.02 8.19
N PHE A 42 8.50 10.46 8.58
CA PHE A 42 7.79 10.86 9.79
C PHE A 42 8.36 10.23 11.06
N LEU A 43 9.09 9.12 10.93
CA LEU A 43 9.78 8.44 12.03
C LEU A 43 11.25 8.28 11.68
N ASN A 44 12.11 8.59 12.63
CA ASN A 44 13.53 8.36 12.51
C ASN A 44 13.89 6.92 12.91
N ALA A 45 14.78 6.28 12.15
CA ALA A 45 15.38 5.02 12.57
C ALA A 45 16.30 5.28 13.78
N ALA A 46 16.27 4.37 14.77
CA ALA A 46 17.19 4.44 15.90
C ALA A 46 18.63 4.08 15.48
N SER A 47 18.77 3.27 14.42
CA SER A 47 20.04 2.89 13.78
C SER A 47 19.80 2.55 12.32
N GLY A 48 20.85 2.50 11.52
CA GLY A 48 20.76 2.27 10.07
C GLY A 48 20.37 3.53 9.29
N LYS A 49 20.04 3.35 8.01
CA LYS A 49 19.68 4.43 7.09
C LYS A 49 18.48 4.05 6.25
N ILE A 50 17.68 5.03 5.88
CA ILE A 50 16.59 4.90 4.91
C ILE A 50 16.84 5.92 3.81
N GLU A 51 17.01 5.43 2.60
CA GLU A 51 17.30 6.25 1.43
C GLU A 51 16.22 6.03 0.36
N ILE A 52 15.81 7.12 -0.29
CA ILE A 52 14.89 7.11 -1.42
C ILE A 52 15.58 7.85 -2.55
N TYR A 53 15.74 7.19 -3.70
CA TYR A 53 16.48 7.73 -4.83
C TYR A 53 17.90 8.21 -4.46
N GLY A 54 18.57 7.52 -3.51
CA GLY A 54 19.92 7.85 -3.05
C GLY A 54 20.02 9.00 -2.06
N GLU A 55 18.90 9.54 -1.60
CA GLU A 55 18.85 10.62 -0.61
C GLU A 55 18.15 10.13 0.67
N PRO A 56 18.49 10.67 1.85
CA PRO A 56 17.80 10.32 3.10
C PRO A 56 16.29 10.51 2.99
N SER A 57 15.48 9.61 3.58
CA SER A 57 14.01 9.67 3.54
C SER A 57 13.44 11.00 4.08
N THR A 58 14.16 11.68 4.94
CA THR A 58 13.81 12.99 5.49
C THR A 58 14.12 14.17 4.55
N SER A 59 14.71 13.91 3.38
CA SER A 59 15.12 14.95 2.43
C SER A 59 13.90 15.62 1.78
N ASN A 60 13.92 16.96 1.74
CA ASN A 60 12.91 17.74 0.99
C ASN A 60 12.94 17.50 -0.54
N ARG A 61 13.95 16.80 -1.07
CA ARG A 61 14.08 16.44 -2.49
C ARG A 61 13.07 15.42 -2.94
N HIS A 62 12.39 14.74 -1.99
CA HIS A 62 11.32 13.77 -2.27
C HIS A 62 9.93 14.41 -2.40
N LEU A 63 9.79 15.70 -2.07
CA LEU A 63 8.51 16.40 -2.15
C LEU A 63 7.92 16.31 -3.56
N GLY A 64 6.74 15.72 -3.67
CA GLY A 64 6.05 15.49 -4.94
C GLY A 64 6.49 14.23 -5.70
N LYS A 65 7.54 13.51 -5.25
CA LYS A 65 7.98 12.25 -5.87
C LYS A 65 7.36 11.01 -5.21
N ILE A 66 6.89 11.17 -3.98
CA ILE A 66 6.26 10.11 -3.19
C ILE A 66 4.80 10.45 -3.02
N GLY A 67 3.92 9.55 -3.42
CA GLY A 67 2.49 9.61 -3.18
C GLY A 67 2.11 8.65 -2.06
N TRP A 68 1.29 9.09 -1.12
CA TRP A 68 0.84 8.24 -0.03
C TRP A 68 -0.68 8.21 0.08
N VAL A 69 -1.21 7.00 0.12
CA VAL A 69 -2.61 6.68 0.44
C VAL A 69 -2.62 5.98 1.79
N SER A 70 -3.01 6.69 2.83
CA SER A 70 -3.16 6.10 4.17
C SER A 70 -4.45 5.29 4.26
N GLN A 71 -4.52 4.35 5.19
CA GLN A 71 -5.71 3.56 5.48
C GLN A 71 -6.97 4.43 5.70
N ALA A 72 -6.81 5.59 6.33
CA ALA A 72 -7.91 6.52 6.59
C ALA A 72 -8.23 7.45 5.41
N ALA A 73 -7.47 7.42 4.31
CA ALA A 73 -7.59 8.42 3.23
C ALA A 73 -8.95 8.35 2.51
N ALA A 74 -9.59 7.18 2.46
CA ALA A 74 -10.92 7.01 1.90
C ALA A 74 -12.05 7.35 2.90
N SER A 75 -11.72 7.56 4.17
CA SER A 75 -12.66 7.91 5.24
C SER A 75 -12.65 9.43 5.45
N LEU A 76 -13.32 10.15 4.54
CA LEU A 76 -13.45 11.60 4.69
C LEU A 76 -14.43 11.93 5.82
N PRO A 77 -14.16 12.96 6.63
CA PRO A 77 -15.10 13.44 7.61
C PRO A 77 -16.45 13.82 6.96
N PRO A 78 -17.59 13.47 7.57
CA PRO A 78 -18.92 13.64 6.95
C PRO A 78 -19.29 15.11 6.67
N ASN A 79 -18.58 16.04 7.27
CA ASN A 79 -18.80 17.49 7.10
C ASN A 79 -18.05 18.09 5.90
N ILE A 80 -17.14 17.34 5.29
CA ILE A 80 -16.39 17.80 4.12
C ILE A 80 -17.19 17.43 2.87
N ARG A 81 -17.63 18.44 2.14
CA ARG A 81 -18.23 18.30 0.82
C ARG A 81 -17.20 18.68 -0.23
N ILE A 82 -16.73 17.70 -0.96
CA ILE A 82 -15.71 17.85 -1.99
C ILE A 82 -16.07 16.92 -3.15
N THR A 83 -15.99 17.41 -4.38
CA THR A 83 -16.18 16.61 -5.58
C THR A 83 -14.95 15.75 -5.89
N VAL A 84 -15.11 14.77 -6.78
CA VAL A 84 -13.99 13.95 -7.27
C VAL A 84 -12.90 14.84 -7.89
N GLU A 85 -13.30 15.79 -8.74
CA GLU A 85 -12.37 16.73 -9.37
C GLU A 85 -11.59 17.54 -8.34
N GLU A 86 -12.29 18.09 -7.34
CA GLU A 86 -11.65 18.89 -6.29
C GLU A 86 -10.69 18.05 -5.44
N LEU A 87 -11.06 16.79 -5.10
CA LEU A 87 -10.18 15.88 -4.38
C LEU A 87 -8.92 15.58 -5.19
N VAL A 88 -9.06 15.24 -6.47
CA VAL A 88 -7.93 14.95 -7.35
C VAL A 88 -7.05 16.19 -7.55
N ARG A 89 -7.66 17.37 -7.67
CA ARG A 89 -6.97 18.67 -7.76
C ARG A 89 -6.04 18.93 -6.57
N LEU A 90 -6.39 18.47 -5.36
CA LEU A 90 -5.50 18.61 -4.18
C LEU A 90 -4.13 17.95 -4.42
N GLY A 91 -4.06 16.90 -5.25
CA GLY A 91 -2.79 16.25 -5.61
C GLY A 91 -1.85 17.15 -6.40
N THR A 92 -2.36 18.14 -7.11
CA THR A 92 -1.53 19.07 -7.89
C THR A 92 -0.96 20.23 -7.07
N LEU A 93 -1.36 20.35 -5.80
CA LEU A 93 -0.90 21.44 -4.94
C LEU A 93 0.54 21.22 -4.51
N THR A 94 1.40 22.15 -4.88
CA THR A 94 2.79 22.22 -4.44
C THR A 94 3.03 23.57 -3.78
N ARG A 95 4.07 23.68 -2.92
CA ARG A 95 4.47 24.97 -2.34
C ARG A 95 4.68 26.08 -3.40
N LYS A 96 5.14 25.70 -4.61
CA LYS A 96 5.37 26.63 -5.72
C LYS A 96 4.08 26.99 -6.47
N ASN A 97 3.09 26.09 -6.51
CA ASN A 97 1.88 26.25 -7.34
C ASN A 97 0.67 26.78 -6.55
N MET A 98 0.78 26.90 -5.23
CA MET A 98 -0.30 27.43 -4.39
C MET A 98 -0.66 28.88 -4.76
N PHE A 99 0.25 29.58 -5.45
CA PHE A 99 0.07 30.96 -5.92
C PHE A 99 0.10 31.13 -7.45
N LEU A 100 0.31 30.05 -8.23
CA LEU A 100 0.48 30.12 -9.69
C LEU A 100 -0.57 29.32 -10.46
N ARG A 101 -1.33 30.03 -11.26
CA ARG A 101 -2.20 29.76 -12.42
C ARG A 101 -2.76 28.36 -12.74
N LYS A 102 -4.07 28.36 -12.97
CA LYS A 102 -5.05 27.31 -13.27
C LYS A 102 -4.78 26.38 -14.48
N GLY A 103 -4.03 26.78 -15.51
CA GLY A 103 -4.02 26.07 -16.79
C GLY A 103 -3.27 24.74 -16.78
N ARG A 104 -2.06 24.70 -16.24
CA ARG A 104 -1.14 23.54 -16.30
C ARG A 104 -1.60 22.34 -15.44
N ASN A 105 -2.47 22.56 -14.49
CA ASN A 105 -2.95 21.52 -13.58
C ASN A 105 -4.19 20.80 -14.13
N GLN A 106 -4.93 21.38 -15.10
CA GLN A 106 -6.17 20.78 -15.60
C GLN A 106 -5.90 19.47 -16.37
N ASP A 107 -4.87 19.45 -17.22
CA ASP A 107 -4.50 18.24 -17.97
C ASP A 107 -4.07 17.09 -17.03
N ARG A 108 -3.34 17.40 -15.96
CA ARG A 108 -2.96 16.41 -14.94
C ARG A 108 -4.16 15.84 -14.20
N ILE A 109 -5.12 16.71 -13.86
CA ILE A 109 -6.35 16.32 -13.19
C ILE A 109 -7.17 15.42 -14.11
N ALA A 110 -7.41 15.85 -15.35
CA ALA A 110 -8.16 15.09 -16.35
C ALA A 110 -7.54 13.70 -16.57
N LYS A 111 -6.22 13.66 -16.82
CA LYS A 111 -5.49 12.41 -16.98
C LYS A 111 -5.58 11.50 -15.77
N ALA A 112 -5.43 12.04 -14.55
CA ALA A 112 -5.53 11.25 -13.34
C ALA A 112 -6.95 10.68 -13.13
N ILE A 113 -8.00 11.42 -13.49
CA ILE A 113 -9.39 10.98 -13.40
C ILE A 113 -9.67 9.89 -14.43
N GLU A 114 -9.22 10.05 -15.67
CA GLU A 114 -9.29 9.04 -16.71
C GLU A 114 -8.60 7.74 -16.27
N MET A 115 -7.38 7.83 -15.74
CA MET A 115 -6.62 6.68 -15.27
C MET A 115 -7.34 5.89 -14.18
N VAL A 116 -8.10 6.55 -13.31
CA VAL A 116 -8.86 5.86 -12.26
C VAL A 116 -10.30 5.53 -12.66
N GLY A 117 -10.75 5.89 -13.89
CA GLY A 117 -12.06 5.58 -14.44
C GLY A 117 -13.21 6.24 -13.64
N LEU A 118 -13.09 7.54 -13.39
CA LEU A 118 -14.08 8.30 -12.61
C LEU A 118 -14.66 9.52 -13.38
N GLU A 119 -14.56 9.53 -14.72
CA GLU A 119 -15.01 10.63 -15.58
C GLU A 119 -16.52 10.91 -15.41
N GLU A 120 -17.34 9.85 -15.31
CA GLU A 120 -18.79 9.96 -15.18
C GLU A 120 -19.23 10.58 -13.84
N VAL A 121 -18.36 10.48 -12.81
CA VAL A 121 -18.66 10.95 -11.46
C VAL A 121 -17.81 12.15 -11.04
N LEU A 122 -17.17 12.81 -12.00
CA LEU A 122 -16.25 13.93 -11.83
C LEU A 122 -16.76 15.02 -10.86
N HIS A 123 -18.02 15.40 -11.01
CA HIS A 123 -18.67 16.43 -10.19
C HIS A 123 -19.50 15.88 -9.02
N THR A 124 -19.41 14.56 -8.78
CA THR A 124 -20.12 13.92 -7.67
C THR A 124 -19.36 14.18 -6.36
N ASP A 125 -20.11 14.45 -5.30
CA ASP A 125 -19.58 14.54 -3.94
C ASP A 125 -18.97 13.19 -3.54
N VAL A 126 -17.72 13.19 -3.07
CA VAL A 126 -16.98 11.99 -2.68
C VAL A 126 -17.71 11.20 -1.59
N ALA A 127 -18.50 11.86 -0.74
CA ALA A 127 -19.31 11.19 0.28
C ALA A 127 -20.39 10.27 -0.31
N ARG A 128 -20.82 10.52 -1.56
CA ARG A 128 -21.84 9.73 -2.27
C ARG A 128 -21.27 8.57 -3.09
N LEU A 129 -19.97 8.48 -3.19
CA LEU A 129 -19.29 7.43 -3.95
C LEU A 129 -19.37 6.08 -3.22
N SER A 130 -19.33 4.98 -3.99
CA SER A 130 -19.06 3.65 -3.43
C SER A 130 -17.68 3.61 -2.78
N GLY A 131 -17.42 2.62 -1.92
CA GLY A 131 -16.10 2.43 -1.29
C GLY A 131 -14.98 2.32 -2.33
N GLY A 132 -15.19 1.55 -3.40
CA GLY A 132 -14.23 1.39 -4.49
C GLY A 132 -13.99 2.66 -5.29
N GLN A 133 -15.06 3.40 -5.63
CA GLN A 133 -14.92 4.69 -6.32
C GLN A 133 -14.17 5.71 -5.45
N ARG A 134 -14.47 5.74 -4.15
CA ARG A 134 -13.78 6.62 -3.20
C ARG A 134 -12.30 6.29 -3.10
N GLN A 135 -11.97 5.02 -3.04
CA GLN A 135 -10.58 4.58 -3.03
C GLN A 135 -9.83 4.98 -4.31
N ARG A 136 -10.47 4.81 -5.49
CA ARG A 136 -9.91 5.27 -6.76
C ARG A 136 -9.74 6.80 -6.81
N ALA A 137 -10.67 7.57 -6.26
CA ALA A 137 -10.56 9.03 -6.21
C ALA A 137 -9.34 9.48 -5.38
N VAL A 138 -9.07 8.80 -4.26
CA VAL A 138 -7.87 9.06 -3.44
C VAL A 138 -6.59 8.68 -4.18
N ILE A 139 -6.59 7.58 -4.95
CA ILE A 139 -5.46 7.22 -5.81
C ILE A 139 -5.30 8.25 -6.94
N GLY A 140 -6.39 8.68 -7.57
CA GLY A 140 -6.38 9.77 -8.56
C GLY A 140 -5.70 11.04 -8.04
N ARG A 141 -5.96 11.40 -6.77
CA ARG A 141 -5.24 12.50 -6.11
C ARG A 141 -3.73 12.29 -6.08
N VAL A 142 -3.28 11.06 -5.79
CA VAL A 142 -1.85 10.74 -5.79
C VAL A 142 -1.28 10.77 -7.20
N LEU A 143 -2.01 10.25 -8.19
CA LEU A 143 -1.57 10.29 -9.60
C LEU A 143 -1.45 11.71 -10.14
N ALA A 144 -2.36 12.61 -9.77
CA ALA A 144 -2.31 14.02 -10.14
C ALA A 144 -1.08 14.76 -9.60
N SER A 145 -0.43 14.24 -8.55
CA SER A 145 0.85 14.77 -8.05
C SER A 145 2.04 14.35 -8.91
N GLU A 146 1.85 13.45 -9.88
CA GLU A 146 2.90 12.83 -10.71
C GLU A 146 3.95 12.07 -9.90
N ALA A 147 3.59 11.60 -8.71
CA ALA A 147 4.48 10.79 -7.89
C ALA A 147 4.94 9.54 -8.65
N ASP A 148 6.23 9.22 -8.55
CA ASP A 148 6.83 8.02 -9.15
C ASP A 148 6.84 6.83 -8.18
N PHE A 149 6.85 7.09 -6.89
CA PHE A 149 6.76 6.08 -5.83
C PHE A 149 5.44 6.23 -5.06
N ILE A 150 4.61 5.21 -5.11
CA ILE A 150 3.27 5.19 -4.52
C ILE A 150 3.27 4.22 -3.34
N LEU A 151 2.96 4.74 -2.17
CA LEU A 151 2.80 3.99 -0.93
C LEU A 151 1.31 3.84 -0.62
N LEU A 152 0.85 2.60 -0.47
CA LEU A 152 -0.55 2.27 -0.20
C LEU A 152 -0.64 1.51 1.13
N ASP A 153 -1.38 2.06 2.09
CA ASP A 153 -1.59 1.44 3.39
C ASP A 153 -3.02 0.90 3.47
N GLU A 154 -3.16 -0.42 3.36
CA GLU A 154 -4.42 -1.17 3.40
C GLU A 154 -5.49 -0.66 2.39
N PRO A 155 -5.16 -0.49 1.09
CA PRO A 155 -6.06 0.15 0.13
C PRO A 155 -7.28 -0.71 -0.23
N LEU A 156 -7.32 -1.99 0.15
CA LEU A 156 -8.39 -2.94 -0.18
C LEU A 156 -9.45 -3.06 0.93
N VAL A 157 -9.25 -2.38 2.06
CA VAL A 157 -10.17 -2.46 3.19
C VAL A 157 -11.48 -1.72 2.89
N GLY A 158 -12.59 -2.40 3.17
CA GLY A 158 -13.93 -1.79 3.07
C GLY A 158 -14.47 -1.65 1.65
N ILE A 159 -13.86 -2.30 0.66
CA ILE A 159 -14.36 -2.34 -0.72
C ILE A 159 -14.83 -3.75 -1.11
N ASP A 160 -15.82 -3.82 -1.98
CA ASP A 160 -16.37 -5.08 -2.50
C ASP A 160 -15.38 -5.79 -3.42
N ARG A 161 -15.65 -7.09 -3.70
CA ARG A 161 -14.75 -7.94 -4.51
C ARG A 161 -14.52 -7.40 -5.92
N ALA A 162 -15.55 -6.89 -6.58
CA ALA A 162 -15.42 -6.39 -7.96
C ALA A 162 -14.54 -5.12 -8.00
N SER A 163 -14.80 -4.19 -7.08
CA SER A 163 -14.00 -2.97 -6.90
C SER A 163 -12.55 -3.27 -6.53
N ARG A 164 -12.32 -4.30 -5.67
CA ARG A 164 -10.98 -4.79 -5.32
C ARG A 164 -10.22 -5.26 -6.54
N ASN A 165 -10.82 -6.17 -7.34
CA ASN A 165 -10.18 -6.70 -8.55
C ASN A 165 -9.86 -5.58 -9.55
N SER A 166 -10.77 -4.64 -9.72
CA SER A 166 -10.56 -3.49 -10.60
C SER A 166 -9.45 -2.56 -10.10
N LEU A 167 -9.33 -2.38 -8.78
CA LEU A 167 -8.24 -1.60 -8.19
C LEU A 167 -6.89 -2.27 -8.37
N LEU A 168 -6.81 -3.59 -8.16
CA LEU A 168 -5.58 -4.36 -8.35
C LEU A 168 -5.10 -4.29 -9.81
N LYS A 169 -6.02 -4.41 -10.78
CA LYS A 169 -5.70 -4.22 -12.21
C LYS A 169 -5.16 -2.83 -12.51
N LEU A 170 -5.77 -1.79 -11.94
CA LEU A 170 -5.28 -0.42 -12.08
C LEU A 170 -3.85 -0.28 -11.54
N LEU A 171 -3.56 -0.82 -10.36
CA LEU A 171 -2.23 -0.75 -9.76
C LEU A 171 -1.18 -1.50 -10.59
N ASP A 172 -1.54 -2.66 -11.11
CA ASP A 172 -0.71 -3.43 -12.02
C ASP A 172 -0.39 -2.64 -13.30
N GLU A 173 -1.40 -2.04 -13.92
CA GLU A 173 -1.24 -1.19 -15.11
C GLU A 173 -0.36 0.04 -14.85
N LEU A 174 -0.52 0.69 -13.71
CA LEU A 174 0.33 1.81 -13.31
C LEU A 174 1.81 1.41 -13.21
N CYS A 175 2.06 0.21 -12.72
CA CYS A 175 3.41 -0.33 -12.61
C CYS A 175 3.99 -0.68 -13.98
N HIS A 176 3.29 -1.52 -14.76
CA HIS A 176 3.77 -2.04 -16.04
C HIS A 176 3.81 -0.98 -17.14
N SER A 177 2.74 -0.20 -17.32
CA SER A 177 2.59 0.71 -18.46
C SER A 177 3.18 2.10 -18.20
N GLN A 178 3.23 2.54 -16.94
CA GLN A 178 3.68 3.88 -16.57
C GLN A 178 4.96 3.89 -15.74
N GLY A 179 5.52 2.71 -15.44
CA GLY A 179 6.77 2.57 -14.70
C GLY A 179 6.69 3.11 -13.26
N LYS A 180 5.49 3.17 -12.67
CA LYS A 180 5.33 3.56 -11.27
C LYS A 180 5.90 2.50 -10.36
N THR A 181 6.51 2.92 -9.27
CA THR A 181 6.97 2.03 -8.20
C THR A 181 5.89 1.99 -7.13
N ILE A 182 5.49 0.80 -6.71
CA ILE A 182 4.39 0.63 -5.75
C ILE A 182 4.85 -0.20 -4.55
N LEU A 183 4.64 0.31 -3.35
CA LEU A 183 4.71 -0.46 -2.10
C LEU A 183 3.32 -0.49 -1.49
N MET A 184 2.71 -1.67 -1.44
CA MET A 184 1.38 -1.88 -0.91
C MET A 184 1.42 -2.72 0.35
N ILE A 185 0.94 -2.15 1.44
CA ILE A 185 0.69 -2.88 2.68
C ILE A 185 -0.72 -3.46 2.61
N SER A 186 -0.85 -4.75 2.88
CA SER A 186 -2.16 -5.39 3.05
C SER A 186 -2.04 -6.64 3.91
N HIS A 187 -3.14 -7.00 4.55
CA HIS A 187 -3.31 -8.31 5.19
C HIS A 187 -3.95 -9.34 4.24
N ASP A 188 -4.42 -8.92 3.06
CA ASP A 188 -4.95 -9.82 2.02
C ASP A 188 -3.79 -10.36 1.16
N MET A 189 -3.13 -11.39 1.69
CA MET A 189 -1.99 -12.03 1.04
C MET A 189 -2.34 -12.62 -0.33
N ALA A 190 -3.57 -13.13 -0.50
CA ALA A 190 -4.00 -13.71 -1.76
C ALA A 190 -4.12 -12.65 -2.86
N ALA A 191 -4.65 -11.48 -2.54
CA ALA A 191 -4.75 -10.37 -3.47
C ALA A 191 -3.37 -9.85 -3.88
N ILE A 192 -2.46 -9.70 -2.92
CA ILE A 192 -1.09 -9.25 -3.20
C ILE A 192 -0.34 -10.27 -4.04
N ARG A 193 -0.43 -11.57 -3.72
CA ARG A 193 0.26 -12.63 -4.46
C ARG A 193 -0.11 -12.66 -5.95
N GLN A 194 -1.33 -12.25 -6.30
CA GLN A 194 -1.80 -12.22 -7.69
C GLN A 194 -1.32 -10.99 -8.48
N THR A 195 -0.85 -9.95 -7.81
CA THR A 195 -0.59 -8.66 -8.46
C THR A 195 0.83 -8.14 -8.24
N ALA A 196 1.42 -8.38 -7.07
CA ALA A 196 2.76 -7.91 -6.79
C ALA A 196 3.83 -8.78 -7.46
N HIS A 197 4.91 -8.16 -7.93
CA HIS A 197 6.07 -8.89 -8.45
C HIS A 197 6.86 -9.58 -7.34
N ARG A 198 6.86 -8.97 -6.15
CA ARG A 198 7.64 -9.39 -4.99
C ARG A 198 6.82 -9.21 -3.73
N MET A 199 6.98 -10.15 -2.81
CA MET A 199 6.36 -10.07 -1.48
C MET A 199 7.42 -10.02 -0.40
N ILE A 200 7.17 -9.21 0.61
CA ILE A 200 7.96 -9.11 1.82
C ILE A 200 7.07 -9.46 3.00
N TYR A 201 7.46 -10.48 3.77
CA TYR A 201 6.78 -10.82 5.01
C TYR A 201 7.55 -10.22 6.19
N LEU A 202 6.90 -9.29 6.89
CA LEU A 202 7.46 -8.58 8.02
C LEU A 202 6.78 -9.02 9.33
N GLU A 203 7.59 -9.52 10.27
CA GLU A 203 7.20 -9.81 11.64
C GLU A 203 8.40 -9.48 12.55
N GLU A 204 8.44 -8.23 13.05
CA GLU A 204 9.57 -7.60 13.75
C GLU A 204 10.82 -7.48 12.88
N THR A 205 11.18 -8.53 12.15
CA THR A 205 12.24 -8.59 11.14
C THR A 205 11.64 -9.03 9.80
N VAL A 206 12.41 -8.96 8.72
CA VAL A 206 12.02 -9.55 7.44
C VAL A 206 12.19 -11.07 7.52
N LYS A 207 11.10 -11.81 7.42
CA LYS A 207 11.09 -13.28 7.45
C LYS A 207 11.07 -13.90 6.06
N PHE A 208 10.55 -13.18 5.08
CA PHE A 208 10.57 -13.55 3.66
C PHE A 208 10.73 -12.30 2.82
N ASP A 209 11.49 -12.40 1.76
CA ASP A 209 11.70 -11.37 0.75
C ASP A 209 12.07 -12.03 -0.58
N GLY A 210 11.11 -12.12 -1.49
CA GLY A 210 11.29 -12.82 -2.75
C GLY A 210 10.13 -12.65 -3.73
N PRO A 211 10.21 -13.30 -4.92
CA PRO A 211 9.12 -13.30 -5.90
C PRO A 211 7.80 -13.72 -5.28
N SER A 212 6.69 -13.12 -5.75
CA SER A 212 5.36 -13.44 -5.21
C SER A 212 4.95 -14.89 -5.43
N GLU A 213 5.49 -15.54 -6.46
CA GLU A 213 5.25 -16.94 -6.79
C GLU A 213 5.88 -17.90 -5.75
N GLU A 214 7.00 -17.48 -5.16
CA GLU A 214 7.74 -18.24 -4.13
C GLU A 214 7.22 -17.96 -2.71
N PHE A 215 6.21 -17.09 -2.57
CA PHE A 215 5.66 -16.76 -1.26
C PHE A 215 5.05 -18.00 -0.60
N PRO A 216 5.43 -18.30 0.67
CA PRO A 216 5.01 -19.51 1.36
C PRO A 216 3.48 -19.66 1.43
N ASP A 217 3.01 -20.89 1.43
CA ASP A 217 1.64 -21.25 1.77
C ASP A 217 1.40 -21.12 3.30
N LEU A 218 0.22 -21.54 3.76
CA LEU A 218 -0.14 -21.42 5.18
C LEU A 218 0.78 -22.21 6.09
N GLU A 219 1.21 -23.40 5.65
CA GLU A 219 2.12 -24.25 6.40
C GLU A 219 3.52 -23.64 6.46
N GLY A 220 4.04 -23.19 5.33
CA GLY A 220 5.30 -22.46 5.26
C GLY A 220 5.32 -21.19 6.11
N LEU A 221 4.20 -20.44 6.18
CA LEU A 221 4.05 -19.28 7.05
C LEU A 221 4.05 -19.67 8.53
N ALA A 222 3.39 -20.77 8.90
CA ALA A 222 3.44 -21.29 10.27
C ALA A 222 4.87 -21.62 10.69
N ASN A 223 5.63 -22.30 9.81
CA ASN A 223 7.04 -22.61 10.03
C ASN A 223 7.91 -21.35 10.16
N LEU A 224 7.71 -20.34 9.30
CA LEU A 224 8.42 -19.05 9.41
C LEU A 224 8.18 -18.34 10.74
N ARG A 225 7.00 -18.54 11.32
CA ARG A 225 6.59 -17.98 12.62
C ARG A 225 7.01 -18.83 13.80
N GLY A 226 7.57 -20.03 13.58
CA GLY A 226 7.91 -20.98 14.63
C GLY A 226 6.67 -21.54 15.35
N ILE A 227 5.54 -21.64 14.64
CA ILE A 227 4.30 -22.25 15.16
C ILE A 227 4.41 -23.74 14.88
N GLU A 228 4.54 -24.55 15.94
CA GLU A 228 4.49 -26.01 15.84
C GLU A 228 3.08 -26.48 15.51
N HIS A 229 2.97 -27.54 14.68
CA HIS A 229 1.68 -28.15 14.38
C HIS A 229 1.08 -28.77 15.64
N VAL A 230 -0.06 -28.26 16.08
CA VAL A 230 -0.77 -28.77 17.28
C VAL A 230 -1.53 -30.07 16.99
N HIS A 231 -1.59 -30.50 15.72
CA HIS A 231 -2.33 -31.69 15.27
C HIS A 231 -1.39 -32.71 14.62
N SER A 232 -0.46 -33.26 15.38
CA SER A 232 0.17 -34.56 15.07
C SER A 232 0.04 -35.42 16.32
N ASP A 233 -0.90 -36.31 16.29
CA ASP A 233 -1.13 -37.53 17.05
C ASP A 233 -2.53 -37.61 17.67
N HIS A 234 -3.52 -37.87 16.84
CA HIS A 234 -4.59 -38.79 17.21
C HIS A 234 -4.64 -39.90 16.17
N GLY A 235 -3.73 -40.83 16.32
CA GLY A 235 -3.83 -42.14 15.73
C GLY A 235 -5.13 -42.78 16.22
N HIS A 236 -6.11 -42.89 15.34
CA HIS A 236 -7.23 -43.78 15.55
C HIS A 236 -6.71 -45.21 15.44
N GLU A 237 -6.26 -45.80 16.54
CA GLU A 237 -6.27 -47.25 16.73
C GLU A 237 -7.73 -47.69 16.81
N HIS A 238 -8.28 -48.10 15.68
CA HIS A 238 -9.45 -48.95 15.67
C HIS A 238 -8.98 -50.36 16.05
N GLU A 239 -9.12 -50.68 17.34
CA GLU A 239 -9.17 -52.05 17.79
C GLU A 239 -10.35 -52.75 17.08
N LYS A 240 -9.98 -53.73 16.31
CA LYS A 240 -10.91 -54.77 15.85
C LYS A 240 -11.14 -55.67 17.04
N GLU A 241 -12.28 -55.57 17.70
CA GLU A 241 -12.83 -56.68 18.46
C GLU A 241 -13.61 -57.61 17.53
N GLU A 242 -13.05 -58.80 17.37
CA GLU A 242 -13.73 -59.99 16.89
C GLU A 242 -14.65 -60.50 18.00
N GLU A 243 -15.95 -60.67 17.73
CA GLU A 243 -16.73 -61.87 18.04
C GLU A 243 -18.06 -61.84 17.25
#